data_5ffbec423570db28c7f979b2b08b9674
#
_entry.id   5ffbec423570db28c7f979b2b08b9674
#
_cell.length_a   1.000
_cell.length_b   1.000
_cell.length_c   1.000
_cell.angle_alpha   90.00
_cell.angle_beta   90.00
_cell.angle_gamma   90.00
#
_symmetry.space_group_name_H-M   'P 1'
#
loop_
_entity.id
_entity.type
_entity.pdbx_description
1 polymer ?
#
loop_
_entity_poly.entity_id
_entity_poly.type
_entity_poly.pdbx_seq_one_letter_code
_entity_poly.pdbx_strand_id
1 'polypeptide(L)'
;ATNAAETVFTTAEATKAKAGDIIHIRSAWPGLDEVIARVKEASESSVTLEDINTLNTGDFAAGGGAGSFRVIKSWEEMSQITEVASSGGEQQSIQLQFLSDTTQRNVNTFKTARVQTYTIAHDSSLPFYDLLRQADSSQDTLAAYMFVPKAKENRYWSAKASFNDIPNTAVNTVETVTATLNLQSGLTAYK
;
A
#
# COMPACT_ATOMS: atom_id res chain seq x y z
N ALA A 1 1.64 13.34 13.50
CA ALA A 1 0.96 12.22 14.18
C ALA A 1 1.38 12.13 15.64
N THR A 2 0.50 11.62 16.49
CA THR A 2 0.74 11.38 17.92
C THR A 2 0.82 9.89 18.20
N ASN A 3 1.57 9.51 19.27
CA ASN A 3 1.56 8.14 19.78
C ASN A 3 0.24 7.86 20.50
N ALA A 4 -0.62 7.04 19.91
CA ALA A 4 -1.94 6.69 20.42
C ALA A 4 -2.38 5.30 19.93
N ALA A 5 -3.34 4.68 20.63
CA ALA A 5 -3.97 3.43 20.21
C ALA A 5 -4.73 3.58 18.88
N GLU A 6 -5.26 4.77 18.66
CA GLU A 6 -5.76 5.26 17.37
C GLU A 6 -5.00 6.55 17.05
N THR A 7 -4.17 6.48 16.04
CA THR A 7 -3.26 7.58 15.69
C THR A 7 -4.03 8.85 15.32
N VAL A 8 -3.63 9.98 15.92
CA VAL A 8 -4.24 11.28 15.64
C VAL A 8 -3.22 12.18 14.93
N PHE A 9 -3.62 12.75 13.82
CA PHE A 9 -2.92 13.85 13.17
C PHE A 9 -3.50 15.19 13.67
N THR A 10 -2.62 16.08 14.14
CA THR A 10 -2.95 17.49 14.30
C THR A 10 -2.51 18.22 13.05
N THR A 11 -3.43 18.92 12.39
CA THR A 11 -3.18 19.62 11.14
C THR A 11 -2.84 21.09 11.40
N ALA A 12 -1.88 21.65 10.64
CA ALA A 12 -1.53 23.06 10.72
C ALA A 12 -2.60 23.97 10.08
N GLU A 13 -3.35 23.42 9.12
CA GLU A 13 -4.44 24.11 8.44
C GLU A 13 -5.74 23.27 8.56
N ALA A 14 -6.88 23.92 8.34
CA ALA A 14 -8.17 23.24 8.37
C ALA A 14 -8.21 22.11 7.34
N THR A 15 -8.50 20.89 7.80
CA THR A 15 -8.62 19.73 6.93
C THR A 15 -10.00 19.65 6.30
N LYS A 16 -10.07 19.12 5.07
CA LYS A 16 -11.31 18.78 4.39
C LYS A 16 -11.67 17.29 4.52
N ALA A 17 -10.86 16.51 5.24
CA ALA A 17 -11.14 15.11 5.48
C ALA A 17 -12.38 14.93 6.34
N LYS A 18 -13.12 13.86 6.12
CA LYS A 18 -14.34 13.49 6.84
C LYS A 18 -14.21 12.06 7.34
N ALA A 19 -15.01 11.71 8.35
CA ALA A 19 -15.15 10.33 8.78
C ALA A 19 -15.56 9.42 7.61
N GLY A 20 -14.87 8.29 7.46
CA GLY A 20 -15.05 7.36 6.34
C GLY A 20 -14.17 7.62 5.12
N ASP A 21 -13.54 8.78 5.00
CA ASP A 21 -12.60 9.05 3.90
C ASP A 21 -11.39 8.10 3.98
N ILE A 22 -10.89 7.74 2.81
CA ILE A 22 -9.62 7.01 2.69
C ILE A 22 -8.51 8.01 2.39
N ILE A 23 -7.44 7.93 3.16
CA ILE A 23 -6.29 8.84 3.02
C ILE A 23 -5.00 8.06 2.76
N HIS A 24 -4.12 8.67 1.99
CA HIS A 24 -2.74 8.24 1.79
C HIS A 24 -1.83 9.09 2.65
N ILE A 25 -1.01 8.45 3.47
CA ILE A 25 -0.18 9.08 4.48
C ILE A 25 1.28 9.11 4.02
N ARG A 26 1.94 10.24 4.22
CA ARG A 26 3.39 10.41 4.14
C ARG A 26 3.88 10.81 5.52
N SER A 27 4.76 10.02 6.11
CA SER A 27 5.20 10.21 7.49
C SER A 27 6.71 10.01 7.65
N ALA A 28 7.30 10.74 8.58
CA ALA A 28 8.67 10.48 9.00
C ALA A 28 8.82 9.19 9.82
N TRP A 29 7.73 8.61 10.30
CA TRP A 29 7.73 7.26 10.87
C TRP A 29 7.65 6.19 9.76
N PRO A 30 8.68 5.33 9.58
CA PRO A 30 8.67 4.32 8.52
C PRO A 30 7.47 3.37 8.56
N GLY A 31 6.97 3.07 9.77
CA GLY A 31 5.80 2.18 9.94
C GLY A 31 4.47 2.82 9.55
N LEU A 32 4.43 4.14 9.33
CA LEU A 32 3.24 4.89 8.94
C LEU A 32 3.38 5.54 7.56
N ASP A 33 4.59 5.56 7.01
CA ASP A 33 4.84 6.13 5.69
C ASP A 33 4.23 5.26 4.59
N GLU A 34 3.66 5.90 3.58
CA GLU A 34 2.94 5.28 2.45
C GLU A 34 1.70 4.46 2.86
N VAL A 35 1.25 4.48 4.11
CA VAL A 35 0.06 3.73 4.56
C VAL A 35 -1.21 4.36 4.00
N ILE A 36 -2.13 3.50 3.56
CA ILE A 36 -3.50 3.87 3.21
C ILE A 36 -4.38 3.55 4.42
N ALA A 37 -5.09 4.55 4.94
CA ALA A 37 -5.91 4.39 6.14
C ALA A 37 -7.29 5.01 5.98
N ARG A 38 -8.27 4.49 6.74
CA ARG A 38 -9.60 5.08 6.85
C ARG A 38 -9.61 6.09 8.00
N VAL A 39 -10.25 7.22 7.77
CA VAL A 39 -10.50 8.24 8.77
C VAL A 39 -11.65 7.78 9.65
N LYS A 40 -11.41 7.61 10.96
CA LYS A 40 -12.44 7.32 11.94
C LYS A 40 -13.25 8.58 12.28
N GLU A 41 -12.54 9.63 12.63
CA GLU A 41 -13.10 10.93 12.99
C GLU A 41 -12.24 12.05 12.43
N ALA A 42 -12.87 13.15 12.06
CA ALA A 42 -12.18 14.36 11.62
C ALA A 42 -12.82 15.62 12.18
N SER A 43 -11.98 16.57 12.55
CA SER A 43 -12.36 17.95 12.91
C SER A 43 -11.58 18.93 12.02
N GLU A 44 -11.78 20.23 12.21
CA GLU A 44 -11.03 21.23 11.45
C GLU A 44 -9.51 21.13 11.63
N SER A 45 -9.05 20.68 12.80
CA SER A 45 -7.63 20.67 13.16
C SER A 45 -7.07 19.28 13.51
N SER A 46 -7.89 18.22 13.41
CA SER A 46 -7.43 16.86 13.72
C SER A 46 -8.10 15.79 12.88
N VAL A 47 -7.37 14.69 12.63
CA VAL A 47 -7.84 13.50 11.95
C VAL A 47 -7.42 12.29 12.75
N THR A 48 -8.36 11.46 13.17
CA THR A 48 -8.12 10.18 13.86
C THR A 48 -8.20 9.04 12.85
N LEU A 49 -7.20 8.17 12.86
CA LEU A 49 -7.14 6.99 12.01
C LEU A 49 -7.83 5.81 12.66
N GLU A 50 -8.55 5.02 11.87
CA GLU A 50 -9.16 3.79 12.33
C GLU A 50 -8.14 2.66 12.36
N ASP A 51 -8.07 1.92 13.47
CA ASP A 51 -7.24 0.73 13.66
C ASP A 51 -5.72 0.90 13.41
N ILE A 52 -5.20 2.12 13.45
CA ILE A 52 -3.77 2.40 13.34
C ILE A 52 -3.21 2.75 14.72
N ASN A 53 -2.42 1.84 15.28
CA ASN A 53 -1.82 1.98 16.61
C ASN A 53 -0.34 2.38 16.53
N THR A 54 0.02 3.50 17.14
CA THR A 54 1.37 4.04 17.20
C THR A 54 1.91 4.18 18.63
N LEU A 55 1.36 3.42 19.59
CA LEU A 55 1.79 3.50 21.00
C LEU A 55 3.21 2.99 21.23
N ASN A 56 3.70 2.06 20.39
CA ASN A 56 5.05 1.54 20.52
C ASN A 56 6.09 2.59 20.13
N THR A 57 6.67 3.27 21.10
CA THR A 57 7.68 4.31 20.88
C THR A 57 9.02 3.78 20.35
N GLY A 58 9.25 2.47 20.38
CA GLY A 58 10.40 1.82 19.72
C GLY A 58 10.30 1.87 18.20
N ASP A 59 9.09 1.75 17.64
CA ASP A 59 8.81 1.83 16.22
C ASP A 59 8.39 3.26 15.79
N PHE A 60 7.73 3.98 16.71
CA PHE A 60 7.18 5.33 16.49
C PHE A 60 7.79 6.30 17.50
N ALA A 61 8.99 6.79 17.23
CA ALA A 61 9.70 7.70 18.14
C ALA A 61 8.85 8.93 18.49
N ALA A 62 8.75 9.25 19.79
CA ALA A 62 7.95 10.38 20.26
C ALA A 62 8.38 11.70 19.60
N GLY A 63 7.42 12.46 19.08
CA GLY A 63 7.67 13.70 18.34
C GLY A 63 8.16 13.52 16.91
N GLY A 64 8.45 12.30 16.46
CA GLY A 64 8.92 11.99 15.09
C GLY A 64 7.83 11.85 14.03
N GLY A 65 6.56 11.96 14.40
CA GLY A 65 5.42 11.72 13.50
C GLY A 65 5.04 12.89 12.59
N ALA A 66 5.99 13.73 12.18
CA ALA A 66 5.74 14.78 11.19
C ALA A 66 5.42 14.16 9.83
N GLY A 67 4.57 14.83 9.05
CA GLY A 67 4.19 14.34 7.74
C GLY A 67 3.02 15.09 7.13
N SER A 68 2.44 14.49 6.11
CA SER A 68 1.25 14.99 5.40
C SER A 68 0.34 13.84 5.03
N PHE A 69 -0.88 14.13 4.64
CA PHE A 69 -1.77 13.16 4.03
C PHE A 69 -2.56 13.79 2.90
N ARG A 70 -3.05 12.95 2.01
CA ARG A 70 -3.98 13.33 0.94
C ARG A 70 -5.22 12.46 0.99
N VAL A 71 -6.39 13.05 0.78
CA VAL A 71 -7.66 12.32 0.65
C VAL A 71 -7.75 11.72 -0.75
N ILE A 72 -8.08 10.43 -0.83
CA ILE A 72 -8.35 9.73 -2.09
C ILE A 72 -9.76 10.12 -2.53
N LYS A 73 -9.89 10.76 -3.69
CA LYS A 73 -11.16 11.30 -4.17
C LYS A 73 -11.95 10.35 -5.07
N SER A 74 -11.25 9.56 -5.86
CA SER A 74 -11.85 8.64 -6.83
C SER A 74 -11.00 7.39 -6.99
N TRP A 75 -11.64 6.34 -7.44
CA TRP A 75 -11.04 5.05 -7.73
C TRP A 75 -11.37 4.67 -9.17
N GLU A 76 -10.39 4.14 -9.88
CA GLU A 76 -10.58 3.55 -11.20
C GLU A 76 -10.54 2.03 -11.07
N GLU A 77 -11.54 1.36 -11.65
CA GLU A 77 -11.63 -0.09 -11.62
C GLU A 77 -10.73 -0.71 -12.69
N MET A 78 -9.83 -1.59 -12.29
CA MET A 78 -9.10 -2.45 -13.20
C MET A 78 -9.98 -3.64 -13.58
N SER A 79 -10.60 -3.56 -14.74
CA SER A 79 -11.45 -4.63 -15.30
C SER A 79 -10.65 -5.56 -16.21
N GLN A 80 -11.30 -6.63 -16.71
CA GLN A 80 -10.74 -7.60 -17.65
C GLN A 80 -9.46 -8.32 -17.17
N ILE A 81 -9.27 -8.43 -15.86
CA ILE A 81 -8.16 -9.18 -15.28
C ILE A 81 -8.36 -10.67 -15.53
N THR A 82 -7.40 -11.31 -16.18
CA THR A 82 -7.42 -12.75 -16.46
C THR A 82 -6.62 -13.57 -15.46
N GLU A 83 -5.58 -12.95 -14.85
CA GLU A 83 -4.73 -13.60 -13.86
C GLU A 83 -4.15 -12.57 -12.88
N VAL A 84 -4.00 -12.98 -11.62
CA VAL A 84 -3.29 -12.22 -10.58
C VAL A 84 -2.27 -13.12 -9.94
N ALA A 85 -0.99 -12.73 -10.00
CA ALA A 85 0.11 -13.39 -9.31
C ALA A 85 0.64 -12.48 -8.20
N SER A 86 1.03 -13.07 -7.07
CA SER A 86 1.65 -12.35 -5.95
C SER A 86 2.97 -13.02 -5.59
N SER A 87 3.99 -12.23 -5.32
CA SER A 87 5.30 -12.69 -4.89
C SER A 87 5.89 -11.77 -3.84
N GLY A 88 6.96 -12.25 -3.15
CA GLY A 88 7.62 -11.49 -2.11
C GLY A 88 6.94 -11.59 -0.74
N GLY A 89 7.53 -10.90 0.24
CA GLY A 89 7.10 -10.94 1.63
C GLY A 89 7.76 -12.07 2.43
N GLU A 90 8.67 -12.84 1.82
CA GLU A 90 9.41 -13.91 2.48
C GLU A 90 10.40 -13.33 3.48
N GLN A 91 10.46 -13.95 4.66
CA GLN A 91 11.42 -13.59 5.69
C GLN A 91 12.83 -14.05 5.28
N GLN A 92 13.76 -13.12 5.22
CA GLN A 92 15.18 -13.42 5.05
C GLN A 92 15.84 -13.63 6.41
N SER A 93 16.85 -14.48 6.46
CA SER A 93 17.61 -14.76 7.67
C SER A 93 19.10 -14.93 7.35
N ILE A 94 19.92 -14.65 8.34
CA ILE A 94 21.36 -14.97 8.33
C ILE A 94 21.64 -16.07 9.36
N GLN A 95 22.59 -16.90 9.05
CA GLN A 95 23.12 -17.89 9.98
C GLN A 95 24.25 -17.26 10.77
N LEU A 96 24.18 -17.40 12.10
CA LEU A 96 25.19 -16.91 13.02
C LEU A 96 25.66 -18.07 13.90
N GLN A 97 26.98 -18.22 14.00
CA GLN A 97 27.61 -19.14 14.95
C GLN A 97 28.86 -18.46 15.51
N PHE A 98 28.96 -18.34 16.83
CA PHE A 98 30.20 -17.94 17.49
C PHE A 98 31.12 -19.14 17.63
N LEU A 99 32.42 -18.89 17.72
CA LEU A 99 33.41 -19.97 17.90
C LEU A 99 33.20 -20.83 19.17
N SER A 100 32.53 -20.26 20.17
CA SER A 100 32.14 -20.94 21.41
C SER A 100 30.83 -21.72 21.30
N ASP A 101 30.06 -21.55 20.20
CA ASP A 101 28.76 -22.18 20.06
C ASP A 101 28.89 -23.58 19.44
N THR A 102 28.12 -24.51 19.98
CA THR A 102 28.00 -25.87 19.44
C THR A 102 26.91 -25.98 18.39
N THR A 103 26.08 -24.95 18.23
CA THR A 103 24.93 -24.90 17.30
C THR A 103 24.84 -23.58 16.58
N GLN A 104 24.39 -23.62 15.33
CA GLN A 104 24.07 -22.44 14.55
C GLN A 104 22.68 -21.86 14.93
N ARG A 105 22.54 -20.55 14.83
CA ARG A 105 21.29 -19.82 15.03
C ARG A 105 20.90 -19.09 13.75
N ASN A 106 19.62 -19.11 13.43
CA ASN A 106 19.07 -18.26 12.38
C ASN A 106 18.55 -16.96 13.00
N VAL A 107 19.02 -15.82 12.48
CA VAL A 107 18.57 -14.49 12.89
C VAL A 107 17.81 -13.90 11.73
N ASN A 108 16.52 -13.61 11.95
CA ASN A 108 15.67 -12.96 10.94
C ASN A 108 16.16 -11.53 10.68
N THR A 109 16.20 -11.14 9.40
CA THR A 109 16.65 -9.82 8.97
C THR A 109 15.46 -9.01 8.42
N PHE A 110 15.26 -8.98 7.12
CA PHE A 110 14.20 -8.21 6.46
C PHE A 110 13.25 -9.15 5.70
N LYS A 111 12.11 -8.62 5.28
CA LYS A 111 11.21 -9.27 4.33
C LYS A 111 11.46 -8.75 2.93
N THR A 112 11.39 -9.62 1.95
CA THR A 112 11.48 -9.24 0.54
C THR A 112 10.34 -8.31 0.15
N ALA A 113 10.55 -7.45 -0.85
CA ALA A 113 9.51 -6.58 -1.37
C ALA A 113 8.33 -7.40 -1.90
N ARG A 114 7.12 -6.93 -1.64
CA ARG A 114 5.89 -7.56 -2.14
C ARG A 114 5.52 -6.98 -3.49
N VAL A 115 5.15 -7.86 -4.40
CA VAL A 115 4.79 -7.50 -5.77
C VAL A 115 3.50 -8.23 -6.15
N GLN A 116 2.61 -7.53 -6.83
CA GLN A 116 1.42 -8.10 -7.47
C GLN A 116 1.50 -7.83 -8.96
N THR A 117 1.31 -8.87 -9.75
CA THR A 117 1.31 -8.81 -11.22
C THR A 117 -0.08 -9.16 -11.71
N TYR A 118 -0.64 -8.31 -12.53
CA TYR A 118 -1.96 -8.45 -13.14
C TYR A 118 -1.78 -8.67 -14.64
N THR A 119 -2.32 -9.77 -15.14
CA THR A 119 -2.48 -10.02 -16.57
C THR A 119 -3.89 -9.59 -16.97
N ILE A 120 -4.00 -8.70 -17.94
CA ILE A 120 -5.24 -8.03 -18.32
C ILE A 120 -5.49 -8.27 -19.80
N ALA A 121 -6.70 -8.66 -20.17
CA ALA A 121 -7.10 -8.72 -21.58
C ALA A 121 -7.01 -7.30 -22.18
N HIS A 122 -6.31 -7.19 -23.32
CA HIS A 122 -5.95 -5.88 -23.88
C HIS A 122 -7.19 -5.14 -24.42
N ASP A 123 -7.45 -3.98 -23.85
CA ASP A 123 -8.42 -3.01 -24.35
C ASP A 123 -7.98 -1.60 -23.95
N SER A 124 -7.28 -0.94 -24.85
CA SER A 124 -6.70 0.39 -24.61
C SER A 124 -7.74 1.52 -24.44
N SER A 125 -9.03 1.24 -24.62
CA SER A 125 -10.10 2.22 -24.41
C SER A 125 -10.50 2.37 -22.94
N LEU A 126 -10.02 1.47 -22.06
CA LEU A 126 -10.39 1.47 -20.65
C LEU A 126 -9.68 2.60 -19.87
N PRO A 127 -10.40 3.33 -18.99
CA PRO A 127 -9.87 4.53 -18.33
C PRO A 127 -8.62 4.28 -17.48
N PHE A 128 -8.49 3.10 -16.87
CA PHE A 128 -7.35 2.78 -16.02
C PHE A 128 -6.01 2.68 -16.79
N TYR A 129 -6.03 2.52 -18.13
CA TYR A 129 -4.80 2.53 -18.94
C TYR A 129 -4.04 3.84 -18.82
N ASP A 130 -4.75 4.96 -18.92
CA ASP A 130 -4.13 6.28 -18.80
C ASP A 130 -3.60 6.52 -17.39
N LEU A 131 -4.33 6.07 -16.37
CA LEU A 131 -3.88 6.12 -14.98
C LEU A 131 -2.58 5.32 -14.78
N LEU A 132 -2.52 4.08 -15.29
CA LEU A 132 -1.34 3.24 -15.16
C LEU A 132 -0.14 3.79 -15.94
N ARG A 133 -0.34 4.28 -17.17
CA ARG A 133 0.72 4.95 -17.97
C ARG A 133 1.26 6.17 -17.26
N GLN A 134 0.37 7.01 -16.72
CA GLN A 134 0.79 8.19 -15.96
C GLN A 134 1.58 7.80 -14.71
N ALA A 135 1.11 6.83 -13.94
CA ALA A 135 1.77 6.36 -12.73
C ALA A 135 3.14 5.72 -13.03
N ASP A 136 3.25 4.95 -14.11
CA ASP A 136 4.52 4.36 -14.55
C ASP A 136 5.53 5.44 -14.94
N SER A 137 5.10 6.46 -15.69
CA SER A 137 5.98 7.54 -16.14
C SER A 137 6.39 8.49 -15.01
N SER A 138 5.48 8.83 -14.09
CA SER A 138 5.75 9.75 -12.98
C SER A 138 6.43 9.06 -11.79
N GLN A 139 6.33 7.72 -11.71
CA GLN A 139 6.76 6.91 -10.56
C GLN A 139 6.08 7.32 -9.24
N ASP A 140 4.90 7.93 -9.35
CA ASP A 140 4.10 8.30 -8.19
C ASP A 140 3.52 7.06 -7.50
N THR A 141 3.36 7.15 -6.18
CA THR A 141 2.69 6.11 -5.42
C THR A 141 1.18 6.22 -5.58
N LEU A 142 0.57 5.15 -6.04
CA LEU A 142 -0.88 4.98 -6.13
C LEU A 142 -1.44 4.33 -4.86
N ALA A 143 -2.67 4.68 -4.53
CA ALA A 143 -3.47 3.89 -3.62
C ALA A 143 -4.21 2.80 -4.42
N ALA A 144 -4.20 1.59 -3.90
CA ALA A 144 -4.95 0.47 -4.46
C ALA A 144 -5.88 -0.13 -3.40
N TYR A 145 -7.02 -0.67 -3.84
CA TYR A 145 -7.88 -1.45 -2.95
C TYR A 145 -8.47 -2.65 -3.66
N MET A 146 -8.87 -3.64 -2.86
CA MET A 146 -9.59 -4.82 -3.31
C MET A 146 -10.72 -5.12 -2.35
N PHE A 147 -11.93 -5.27 -2.88
CA PHE A 147 -13.06 -5.76 -2.10
C PHE A 147 -13.09 -7.30 -2.11
N VAL A 148 -13.24 -7.89 -0.92
CA VAL A 148 -13.36 -9.34 -0.74
C VAL A 148 -14.79 -9.68 -0.32
N PRO A 149 -15.66 -10.14 -1.26
CA PRO A 149 -17.09 -10.29 -1.00
C PRO A 149 -17.44 -11.24 0.15
N LYS A 150 -16.74 -12.38 0.26
CA LYS A 150 -16.98 -13.37 1.34
C LYS A 150 -16.70 -12.81 2.72
N ALA A 151 -15.65 -11.99 2.87
CA ALA A 151 -15.26 -11.37 4.13
C ALA A 151 -16.01 -10.05 4.37
N LYS A 152 -16.66 -9.47 3.35
CA LYS A 152 -17.20 -8.10 3.36
C LYS A 152 -16.15 -7.09 3.81
N GLU A 153 -14.95 -7.22 3.26
CA GLU A 153 -13.75 -6.52 3.69
C GLU A 153 -13.14 -5.78 2.51
N ASN A 154 -12.80 -4.51 2.71
CA ASN A 154 -12.01 -3.70 1.81
C ASN A 154 -10.55 -3.72 2.28
N ARG A 155 -9.65 -4.13 1.42
CA ARG A 155 -8.21 -4.17 1.65
C ARG A 155 -7.54 -3.06 0.88
N TYR A 156 -6.73 -2.28 1.56
CA TYR A 156 -6.03 -1.12 0.99
C TYR A 156 -4.53 -1.26 1.13
N TRP A 157 -3.79 -0.79 0.14
CA TRP A 157 -2.34 -0.67 0.15
C TRP A 157 -1.89 0.43 -0.80
N SER A 158 -0.66 0.88 -0.64
CA SER A 158 -0.01 1.75 -1.60
C SER A 158 0.97 0.98 -2.46
N ALA A 159 1.11 1.37 -3.72
CA ALA A 159 2.00 0.72 -4.65
C ALA A 159 2.54 1.71 -5.70
N LYS A 160 3.72 1.41 -6.23
CA LYS A 160 4.22 1.98 -7.48
C LYS A 160 3.85 1.05 -8.61
N ALA A 161 3.26 1.61 -9.66
CA ALA A 161 2.90 0.86 -10.85
C ALA A 161 4.07 0.78 -11.83
N SER A 162 4.18 -0.36 -12.52
CA SER A 162 4.93 -0.52 -13.75
C SER A 162 3.99 -1.16 -14.76
N PHE A 163 3.80 -0.51 -15.90
CA PHE A 163 2.81 -0.90 -16.88
C PHE A 163 3.44 -1.18 -18.23
N ASN A 164 3.41 -2.43 -18.66
CA ASN A 164 3.78 -2.80 -20.02
C ASN A 164 2.53 -2.84 -20.88
N ASP A 165 2.31 -1.78 -21.64
CA ASP A 165 1.15 -1.60 -22.53
C ASP A 165 1.36 -2.20 -23.93
N ILE A 166 2.52 -2.82 -24.19
CA ILE A 166 2.76 -3.59 -25.41
C ILE A 166 2.11 -4.96 -25.26
N PRO A 167 1.08 -5.28 -26.06
CA PRO A 167 0.35 -6.51 -25.88
C PRO A 167 1.16 -7.75 -26.31
N ASN A 168 1.00 -8.82 -25.53
CA ASN A 168 1.41 -10.15 -25.94
C ASN A 168 0.35 -10.74 -26.87
N THR A 169 0.76 -10.99 -28.12
CA THR A 169 -0.13 -11.49 -29.17
C THR A 169 0.27 -12.92 -29.55
N ALA A 170 -0.70 -13.84 -29.57
CA ALA A 170 -0.50 -15.18 -30.10
C ALA A 170 -1.75 -15.67 -30.85
N VAL A 171 -1.56 -16.62 -31.76
CA VAL A 171 -2.67 -17.17 -32.58
C VAL A 171 -3.67 -17.87 -31.67
N ASN A 172 -4.97 -17.60 -31.85
CA ASN A 172 -6.09 -18.16 -31.10
C ASN A 172 -6.07 -17.86 -29.57
N THR A 173 -5.40 -16.79 -29.13
CA THR A 173 -5.42 -16.33 -27.76
C THR A 173 -5.85 -14.87 -27.70
N VAL A 174 -6.42 -14.47 -26.56
CA VAL A 174 -6.71 -13.07 -26.27
C VAL A 174 -5.40 -12.32 -26.07
N GLU A 175 -5.26 -11.18 -26.69
CA GLU A 175 -4.13 -10.28 -26.42
C GLU A 175 -4.14 -9.83 -24.96
N THR A 176 -2.99 -9.80 -24.32
CA THR A 176 -2.88 -9.42 -22.92
C THR A 176 -1.77 -8.41 -22.69
N VAL A 177 -1.97 -7.55 -21.70
CA VAL A 177 -0.96 -6.63 -21.16
C VAL A 177 -0.69 -6.95 -19.70
N THR A 178 0.42 -6.45 -19.17
CA THR A 178 0.84 -6.73 -17.80
C THR A 178 1.00 -5.45 -17.01
N ALA A 179 0.32 -5.36 -15.88
CA ALA A 179 0.54 -4.32 -14.87
C ALA A 179 1.16 -4.94 -13.61
N THR A 180 2.25 -4.36 -13.14
CA THR A 180 2.95 -4.78 -11.93
C THR A 180 2.83 -3.70 -10.86
N LEU A 181 2.34 -4.06 -9.70
CA LEU A 181 2.23 -3.19 -8.53
C LEU A 181 3.28 -3.59 -7.50
N ASN A 182 4.26 -2.71 -7.29
CA ASN A 182 5.30 -2.85 -6.27
C ASN A 182 4.79 -2.20 -4.97
N LEU A 183 4.38 -3.02 -3.99
CA LEU A 183 3.77 -2.53 -2.75
C LEU A 183 4.76 -1.69 -1.94
N GLN A 184 4.32 -0.52 -1.50
CA GLN A 184 5.10 0.41 -0.69
C GLN A 184 4.69 0.35 0.79
N SER A 185 3.47 -0.09 1.08
CA SER A 185 2.98 -0.24 2.46
C SER A 185 2.54 -1.66 2.80
N GLY A 186 2.28 -1.88 4.08
CA GLY A 186 1.48 -3.00 4.54
C GLY A 186 0.02 -2.89 4.07
N LEU A 187 -0.71 -3.98 4.23
CA LEU A 187 -2.13 -4.04 3.92
C LEU A 187 -2.94 -3.58 5.13
N THR A 188 -3.87 -2.66 4.93
CA THR A 188 -4.91 -2.29 5.89
C THR A 188 -6.25 -2.84 5.43
N ALA A 189 -7.08 -3.28 6.37
CA ALA A 189 -8.34 -3.95 6.05
C ALA A 189 -9.47 -3.41 6.93
N TYR A 190 -10.58 -3.05 6.29
CA TYR A 190 -11.75 -2.51 6.97
C TYR A 190 -13.01 -3.24 6.49
N LYS A 191 -13.95 -3.44 7.42
CA LYS A 191 -15.27 -4.01 7.14
C LYS A 191 -16.32 -2.95 6.87
#